data_9737569887f506a428282e82d852072e
#
_entry.id   9737569887f506a428282e82d852072e
#
_cell.length_a   1.000
_cell.length_b   1.000
_cell.length_c   1.000
_cell.angle_alpha   90.00
_cell.angle_beta   90.00
_cell.angle_gamma   90.00
#
_symmetry.space_group_name_H-M   'P 1'
#
loop_
_entity.id
_entity.type
_entity.pdbx_description
1 polymer ?
#
loop_
_entity_poly.entity_id
_entity_poly.type
_entity_poly.pdbx_seq_one_letter_code
_entity_poly.pdbx_strand_id
1 'polypeptide(L)'
;MEIPLEGVNFPGHFLLRVPGADHALDPCGGRRLYPKDCRELLLRQFGPDMPLKADHLRTATPQAMLQRLSRNLRHLHQINDDLIASLKDANRVLEMGQANTSDYLARASLYQTLECPQAERYDLEHALLLSDDPVQRIRLTQRLVTLPSPGGVH
;
A
#
# COMPACT_ATOMS: atom_id res chain seq x y z
N MET A 1 20.51 -12.88 -24.75
CA MET A 1 19.29 -12.17 -25.27
C MET A 1 18.57 -11.63 -24.08
N GLU A 2 18.53 -10.32 -23.90
CA GLU A 2 17.75 -9.68 -22.86
C GLU A 2 16.28 -9.59 -23.31
N ILE A 3 15.38 -10.11 -22.52
CA ILE A 3 13.94 -9.96 -22.77
C ILE A 3 13.50 -8.69 -22.07
N PRO A 4 12.99 -7.68 -22.78
CA PRO A 4 12.49 -6.46 -22.16
C PRO A 4 11.23 -6.79 -21.35
N LEU A 5 11.34 -6.76 -20.02
CA LEU A 5 10.23 -6.97 -19.10
C LEU A 5 9.87 -5.67 -18.40
N GLU A 6 8.61 -5.36 -18.35
CA GLU A 6 8.05 -4.22 -17.63
C GLU A 6 7.25 -4.71 -16.44
N GLY A 7 7.44 -4.06 -15.27
CA GLY A 7 6.61 -4.29 -14.10
C GLY A 7 5.25 -3.64 -14.24
N VAL A 8 4.22 -4.32 -13.78
CA VAL A 8 2.83 -3.83 -13.77
C VAL A 8 2.27 -3.89 -12.37
N ASN A 9 1.83 -2.75 -11.86
CA ASN A 9 1.18 -2.62 -10.55
C ASN A 9 -0.31 -2.99 -10.64
N PHE A 10 -0.59 -4.26 -10.95
CA PHE A 10 -1.96 -4.74 -10.99
C PHE A 10 -2.58 -4.73 -9.58
N PRO A 11 -3.86 -4.35 -9.42
CA PRO A 11 -4.52 -4.37 -8.12
C PRO A 11 -4.38 -5.74 -7.44
N GLY A 12 -3.80 -5.76 -6.24
CA GLY A 12 -3.58 -6.98 -5.47
C GLY A 12 -2.45 -7.89 -5.95
N HIS A 13 -1.91 -7.71 -7.16
CA HIS A 13 -0.86 -8.54 -7.74
C HIS A 13 0.23 -7.71 -8.41
N PHE A 14 1.48 -8.16 -8.31
CA PHE A 14 2.55 -7.66 -9.15
C PHE A 14 2.67 -8.57 -10.37
N LEU A 15 2.58 -7.99 -11.55
CA LEU A 15 2.69 -8.72 -12.81
C LEU A 15 3.86 -8.19 -13.63
N LEU A 16 4.29 -9.00 -14.59
CA LEU A 16 5.27 -8.62 -15.60
C LEU A 16 4.60 -8.59 -16.97
N ARG A 17 5.08 -7.72 -17.85
CA ARG A 17 4.61 -7.64 -19.23
C ARG A 17 5.79 -7.55 -20.18
N VAL A 18 5.70 -8.25 -21.29
CA VAL A 18 6.56 -8.02 -22.46
C VAL A 18 5.89 -6.94 -23.31
N PRO A 19 6.57 -5.86 -23.69
CA PRO A 19 6.01 -4.85 -24.59
C PRO A 19 5.43 -5.46 -25.86
N GLY A 20 4.18 -5.11 -26.18
CA GLY A 20 3.47 -5.64 -27.35
C GLY A 20 2.82 -7.01 -27.17
N ALA A 21 3.00 -7.68 -26.03
CA ALA A 21 2.31 -8.95 -25.76
C ALA A 21 0.85 -8.71 -25.37
N ASP A 22 -0.01 -9.67 -25.70
CA ASP A 22 -1.44 -9.68 -25.38
C ASP A 22 -1.76 -10.22 -23.98
N HIS A 23 -0.73 -10.57 -23.22
CA HIS A 23 -0.83 -11.16 -21.88
C HIS A 23 0.21 -10.57 -20.92
N ALA A 24 -0.09 -10.66 -19.63
CA ALA A 24 0.86 -10.46 -18.55
C ALA A 24 1.41 -11.79 -18.03
N LEU A 25 2.48 -11.72 -17.25
CA LEU A 25 3.10 -12.88 -16.60
C LEU A 25 2.95 -12.72 -15.08
N ASP A 26 2.50 -13.77 -14.43
CA ASP A 26 2.54 -13.87 -12.97
C ASP A 26 3.92 -14.43 -12.55
N PRO A 27 4.82 -13.62 -11.96
CA PRO A 27 6.15 -14.09 -11.58
C PRO A 27 6.14 -15.11 -10.45
N CYS A 28 5.09 -15.13 -9.63
CA CYS A 28 4.95 -16.08 -8.52
C CYS A 28 4.45 -17.45 -8.99
N GLY A 29 3.47 -17.46 -9.88
CA GLY A 29 2.87 -18.69 -10.40
C GLY A 29 3.43 -19.15 -11.73
N GLY A 30 4.25 -18.36 -12.40
CA GLY A 30 4.82 -18.66 -13.73
C GLY A 30 3.77 -18.74 -14.84
N ARG A 31 2.57 -18.20 -14.61
CA ARG A 31 1.45 -18.30 -15.54
C ARG A 31 1.32 -17.08 -16.44
N ARG A 32 0.87 -17.32 -17.66
CA ARG A 32 0.40 -16.25 -18.55
C ARG A 32 -1.02 -15.87 -18.15
N LEU A 33 -1.26 -14.59 -18.03
CA LEU A 33 -2.55 -14.00 -17.67
C LEU A 33 -3.06 -13.15 -18.83
N TYR A 34 -4.07 -13.64 -19.51
CA TYR A 34 -4.79 -12.90 -20.53
C TYR A 34 -5.83 -11.96 -19.90
N PRO A 35 -6.41 -11.02 -20.64
CA PRO A 35 -7.40 -10.10 -20.09
C PRO A 35 -8.55 -10.78 -19.34
N LYS A 36 -8.96 -11.97 -19.77
CA LYS A 36 -9.96 -12.80 -19.08
C LYS A 36 -9.48 -13.19 -17.68
N ASP A 37 -8.23 -13.67 -17.56
CA ASP A 37 -7.66 -14.09 -16.27
C ASP A 37 -7.47 -12.89 -15.33
N CYS A 38 -7.09 -11.75 -15.88
CA CYS A 38 -6.99 -10.50 -15.12
C CYS A 38 -8.37 -10.06 -14.55
N ARG A 39 -9.44 -10.20 -15.33
CA ARG A 39 -10.80 -9.93 -14.83
C ARG A 39 -11.21 -10.90 -13.72
N GLU A 40 -10.86 -12.16 -13.83
CA GLU A 40 -11.12 -13.15 -12.77
C GLU A 40 -10.37 -12.83 -11.48
N LEU A 41 -9.11 -12.37 -11.56
CA LEU A 41 -8.34 -11.94 -10.40
C LEU A 41 -9.02 -10.76 -9.69
N LEU A 42 -9.46 -9.75 -10.44
CA LEU A 42 -10.18 -8.60 -9.89
C LEU A 42 -11.50 -9.03 -9.23
N LEU A 43 -12.27 -9.89 -9.91
CA LEU A 43 -13.54 -10.40 -9.40
C LEU A 43 -13.36 -11.14 -8.07
N ARG A 44 -12.34 -11.99 -7.96
CA ARG A 44 -12.07 -12.76 -6.74
C ARG A 44 -11.64 -11.88 -5.57
N GLN A 45 -10.89 -10.82 -5.85
CA GLN A 45 -10.29 -10.00 -4.81
C GLN A 45 -11.14 -8.79 -4.40
N PHE A 46 -11.84 -8.19 -5.34
CA PHE A 46 -12.58 -6.93 -5.14
C PHE A 46 -14.08 -7.04 -5.42
N GLY A 47 -14.54 -8.21 -5.87
CA GLY A 47 -15.94 -8.43 -6.21
C GLY A 47 -16.34 -7.97 -7.62
N PRO A 48 -17.65 -8.07 -7.97
CA PRO A 48 -18.13 -7.87 -9.34
C PRO A 48 -18.09 -6.41 -9.82
N ASP A 49 -18.01 -5.47 -8.89
CA ASP A 49 -18.07 -4.03 -9.20
C ASP A 49 -16.73 -3.41 -9.61
N MET A 50 -15.67 -4.22 -9.69
CA MET A 50 -14.33 -3.78 -10.08
C MET A 50 -14.01 -4.17 -11.53
N PRO A 51 -14.28 -3.29 -12.51
CA PRO A 51 -13.98 -3.60 -13.92
C PRO A 51 -12.48 -3.54 -14.19
N LEU A 52 -12.01 -4.36 -15.15
CA LEU A 52 -10.64 -4.25 -15.67
C LEU A 52 -10.50 -2.95 -16.46
N LYS A 53 -9.58 -2.08 -16.04
CA LYS A 53 -9.25 -0.82 -16.71
C LYS A 53 -7.86 -0.91 -17.34
N ALA A 54 -7.64 -0.13 -18.41
CA ALA A 54 -6.33 -0.05 -19.05
C ALA A 54 -5.22 0.37 -18.07
N ASP A 55 -5.53 1.24 -17.10
CA ASP A 55 -4.59 1.70 -16.07
C ASP A 55 -4.09 0.57 -15.17
N HIS A 56 -4.86 -0.50 -14.99
CA HIS A 56 -4.45 -1.67 -14.20
C HIS A 56 -3.30 -2.45 -14.84
N LEU A 57 -3.12 -2.31 -16.16
CA LEU A 57 -2.07 -2.97 -16.94
C LEU A 57 -0.96 -2.01 -17.40
N ARG A 58 -0.97 -0.78 -16.90
CA ARG A 58 0.05 0.21 -17.22
C ARG A 58 1.38 -0.16 -16.57
N THR A 59 2.47 0.10 -17.27
CA THR A 59 3.83 -0.06 -16.75
C THR A 59 4.01 0.77 -15.48
N ALA A 60 4.49 0.11 -14.42
CA ALA A 60 4.81 0.76 -13.16
C ALA A 60 6.18 1.45 -13.25
N THR A 61 6.30 2.62 -12.63
CA THR A 61 7.59 3.28 -12.45
C THR A 61 8.46 2.49 -11.45
N PRO A 62 9.80 2.58 -11.53
CA PRO A 62 10.68 1.97 -10.53
C PRO A 62 10.31 2.38 -9.09
N GLN A 63 9.97 3.65 -8.89
CA GLN A 63 9.52 4.17 -7.59
C GLN A 63 8.24 3.48 -7.10
N ALA A 64 7.24 3.31 -7.97
CA ALA A 64 6.00 2.62 -7.63
C ALA A 64 6.24 1.14 -7.30
N MET A 65 7.17 0.48 -7.99
CA MET A 65 7.57 -0.90 -7.70
C MET A 65 8.26 -1.02 -6.34
N LEU A 66 9.20 -0.14 -6.04
CA LEU A 66 9.89 -0.12 -4.74
C LEU A 66 8.93 0.19 -3.59
N GLN A 67 8.01 1.13 -3.80
CA GLN A 67 7.00 1.47 -2.81
C GLN A 67 6.06 0.28 -2.53
N ARG A 68 5.66 -0.45 -3.57
CA ARG A 68 4.88 -1.68 -3.42
C ARG A 68 5.66 -2.75 -2.67
N LEU A 69 6.92 -2.96 -3.02
CA LEU A 69 7.81 -3.91 -2.31
C LEU A 69 7.90 -3.54 -0.82
N SER A 70 8.12 -2.28 -0.50
CA SER A 70 8.19 -1.83 0.90
C SER A 70 6.87 -2.02 1.65
N ARG A 71 5.71 -1.82 1.00
CA ARG A 71 4.40 -2.14 1.60
C ARG A 71 4.25 -3.65 1.89
N ASN A 72 4.68 -4.49 0.98
CA ASN A 72 4.63 -5.94 1.17
C ASN A 72 5.59 -6.40 2.29
N LEU A 73 6.81 -5.88 2.34
CA LEU A 73 7.78 -6.18 3.41
C LEU A 73 7.28 -5.70 4.77
N ARG A 74 6.71 -4.50 4.84
CA ARG A 74 6.08 -3.98 6.07
C ARG A 74 5.05 -4.97 6.61
N HIS A 75 4.16 -5.44 5.75
CA HIS A 75 3.13 -6.39 6.14
C HIS A 75 3.72 -7.73 6.60
N LEU A 76 4.71 -8.25 5.89
CA LEU A 76 5.40 -9.48 6.24
C LEU A 76 6.11 -9.36 7.60
N HIS A 77 6.83 -8.27 7.84
CA HIS A 77 7.51 -8.03 9.13
C HIS A 77 6.49 -7.87 10.26
N GLN A 78 5.34 -7.25 10.00
CA GLN A 78 4.26 -7.12 10.99
C GLN A 78 3.67 -8.49 11.37
N ILE A 79 3.45 -9.38 10.41
CA ILE A 79 2.98 -10.75 10.66
C ILE A 79 4.00 -11.54 11.49
N ASN A 80 5.29 -11.31 11.27
CA ASN A 80 6.39 -11.96 11.99
C ASN A 80 6.73 -11.26 13.32
N ASP A 81 5.93 -10.29 13.75
CA ASP A 81 6.12 -9.49 14.97
C ASP A 81 7.42 -8.69 15.02
N ASP A 82 8.04 -8.45 13.86
CA ASP A 82 9.21 -7.57 13.73
C ASP A 82 8.76 -6.13 13.47
N LEU A 83 8.28 -5.48 14.51
CA LEU A 83 7.70 -4.15 14.45
C LEU A 83 8.70 -3.08 14.02
N ILE A 84 9.97 -3.24 14.37
CA ILE A 84 11.02 -2.27 13.99
C ILE A 84 11.35 -2.37 12.51
N ALA A 85 11.48 -3.57 11.95
CA ALA A 85 11.65 -3.76 10.51
C ALA A 85 10.41 -3.26 9.74
N SER A 86 9.21 -3.56 10.24
CA SER A 86 7.96 -3.05 9.68
C SER A 86 7.91 -1.52 9.66
N LEU A 87 8.36 -0.86 10.73
CA LEU A 87 8.43 0.60 10.82
C LEU A 87 9.43 1.20 9.81
N LYS A 88 10.59 0.56 9.62
CA LYS A 88 11.56 0.97 8.60
C LYS A 88 10.97 0.93 7.19
N ASP A 89 10.21 -0.11 6.87
CA ASP A 89 9.54 -0.22 5.57
C ASP A 89 8.41 0.80 5.42
N ALA A 90 7.64 1.06 6.48
CA ALA A 90 6.63 2.12 6.49
C ALA A 90 7.25 3.50 6.23
N ASN A 91 8.39 3.80 6.84
CA ASN A 91 9.14 5.03 6.59
C ASN A 91 9.58 5.15 5.13
N ARG A 92 10.12 4.09 4.53
CA ARG A 92 10.50 4.09 3.12
C ARG A 92 9.33 4.41 2.20
N VAL A 93 8.14 3.84 2.47
CA VAL A 93 6.93 4.14 1.69
C VAL A 93 6.62 5.62 1.69
N LEU A 94 6.70 6.27 2.86
CA LEU A 94 6.41 7.70 3.01
C LEU A 94 7.50 8.59 2.40
N GLU A 95 8.77 8.22 2.54
CA GLU A 95 9.91 8.94 1.97
C GLU A 95 9.92 8.94 0.44
N MET A 96 9.37 7.90 -0.20
CA MET A 96 9.25 7.83 -1.66
C MET A 96 8.22 8.81 -2.23
N GLY A 97 7.41 9.47 -1.40
CA GLY A 97 6.35 10.38 -1.82
C GLY A 97 5.09 9.68 -2.31
N GLN A 98 4.06 10.46 -2.61
CA GLN A 98 2.74 9.96 -3.04
C GLN A 98 2.12 8.92 -2.07
N ALA A 99 2.41 9.07 -0.78
CA ALA A 99 1.79 8.28 0.26
C ALA A 99 0.28 8.59 0.34
N ASN A 100 -0.50 7.54 0.56
CA ASN A 100 -1.94 7.65 0.72
C ASN A 100 -2.36 7.54 2.18
N THR A 101 -3.65 7.72 2.45
CA THR A 101 -4.23 7.60 3.78
C THR A 101 -3.86 6.27 4.45
N SER A 102 -3.91 5.16 3.71
CA SER A 102 -3.59 3.83 4.24
C SER A 102 -2.14 3.69 4.68
N ASP A 103 -1.19 4.37 4.04
CA ASP A 103 0.22 4.34 4.40
C ASP A 103 0.47 5.02 5.75
N TYR A 104 -0.16 6.18 5.98
CA TYR A 104 -0.10 6.86 7.27
C TYR A 104 -0.79 6.06 8.37
N LEU A 105 -1.95 5.48 8.10
CA LEU A 105 -2.67 4.64 9.07
C LEU A 105 -1.87 3.39 9.46
N ALA A 106 -1.21 2.78 8.50
CA ALA A 106 -0.37 1.61 8.77
C ALA A 106 0.82 1.97 9.68
N ARG A 107 1.47 3.12 9.48
CA ARG A 107 2.55 3.57 10.37
C ARG A 107 2.02 4.04 11.73
N ALA A 108 0.87 4.71 11.77
CA ALA A 108 0.22 5.09 13.02
C ALA A 108 -0.09 3.86 13.90
N SER A 109 -0.56 2.76 13.29
CA SER A 109 -0.81 1.50 14.00
C SER A 109 0.46 0.91 14.60
N LEU A 110 1.61 1.00 13.92
CA LEU A 110 2.90 0.58 14.46
C LEU A 110 3.32 1.46 15.64
N TYR A 111 3.17 2.78 15.52
CA TYR A 111 3.45 3.71 16.62
C TYR A 111 2.54 3.51 17.83
N GLN A 112 1.27 3.16 17.60
CA GLN A 112 0.36 2.79 18.67
C GLN A 112 0.86 1.56 19.43
N THR A 113 1.28 0.51 18.73
CA THR A 113 1.82 -0.71 19.33
C THR A 113 3.15 -0.46 20.05
N LEU A 114 3.97 0.45 19.53
CA LEU A 114 5.25 0.86 20.12
C LEU A 114 5.11 1.93 21.23
N GLU A 115 3.87 2.29 21.58
CA GLU A 115 3.55 3.30 22.60
C GLU A 115 4.21 4.67 22.34
N CYS A 116 4.22 5.08 21.07
CA CYS A 116 4.77 6.36 20.62
C CYS A 116 3.65 7.36 20.23
N PRO A 117 2.90 7.91 21.21
CA PRO A 117 1.67 8.66 20.95
C PRO A 117 1.86 9.95 20.14
N GLN A 118 3.00 10.60 20.22
CA GLN A 118 3.27 11.82 19.44
C GLN A 118 3.49 11.50 17.95
N ALA A 119 4.19 10.41 17.65
CA ALA A 119 4.39 9.95 16.28
C ALA A 119 3.09 9.40 15.69
N GLU A 120 2.30 8.66 16.48
CA GLU A 120 0.95 8.23 16.11
C GLU A 120 0.08 9.42 15.75
N ARG A 121 0.05 10.46 16.60
CA ARG A 121 -0.72 11.69 16.35
C ARG A 121 -0.36 12.33 15.01
N TYR A 122 0.92 12.50 14.74
CA TYR A 122 1.41 13.07 13.47
C TYR A 122 0.84 12.33 12.25
N ASP A 123 0.89 11.00 12.26
CA ASP A 123 0.39 10.19 11.15
C ASP A 123 -1.13 10.23 11.03
N LEU A 124 -1.85 10.22 12.15
CA LEU A 124 -3.32 10.32 12.15
C LEU A 124 -3.80 11.67 11.63
N GLU A 125 -3.10 12.76 11.95
CA GLU A 125 -3.40 14.10 11.43
C GLU A 125 -3.21 14.15 9.90
N HIS A 126 -2.13 13.54 9.38
CA HIS A 126 -1.90 13.43 7.93
C HIS A 126 -2.95 12.54 7.25
N ALA A 127 -3.29 11.40 7.84
CA ALA A 127 -4.34 10.54 7.35
C ALA A 127 -5.70 11.26 7.29
N LEU A 128 -6.01 12.08 8.29
CA LEU A 128 -7.24 12.88 8.34
C LEU A 128 -7.28 13.95 7.23
N LEU A 129 -6.15 14.57 6.89
CA LEU A 129 -6.06 15.53 5.80
C LEU A 129 -6.28 14.87 4.43
N LEU A 130 -5.84 13.63 4.25
CA LEU A 130 -5.94 12.90 2.99
C LEU A 130 -7.25 12.13 2.82
N SER A 131 -7.99 11.90 3.92
CA SER A 131 -9.20 11.07 3.88
C SER A 131 -10.43 11.86 3.42
N ASP A 132 -11.10 11.35 2.39
CA ASP A 132 -12.40 11.83 1.92
C ASP A 132 -13.58 11.04 2.51
N ASP A 133 -13.31 9.93 3.20
CA ASP A 133 -14.33 9.09 3.83
C ASP A 133 -14.84 9.70 5.15
N PRO A 134 -16.12 10.10 5.24
CA PRO A 134 -16.66 10.71 6.44
C PRO A 134 -16.59 9.80 7.69
N VAL A 135 -16.80 8.51 7.52
CA VAL A 135 -16.75 7.53 8.62
C VAL A 135 -15.33 7.39 9.15
N GLN A 136 -14.38 7.28 8.24
CA GLN A 136 -12.96 7.24 8.60
C GLN A 136 -12.53 8.53 9.31
N ARG A 137 -12.93 9.69 8.82
CA ARG A 137 -12.63 10.99 9.43
C ARG A 137 -13.15 11.09 10.87
N ILE A 138 -14.36 10.61 11.14
CA ILE A 138 -14.93 10.58 12.50
C ILE A 138 -14.06 9.70 13.41
N ARG A 139 -13.68 8.49 12.97
CA ARG A 139 -12.84 7.57 13.75
C ARG A 139 -11.46 8.17 14.07
N LEU A 140 -10.84 8.80 13.07
CA LEU A 140 -9.54 9.45 13.24
C LEU A 140 -9.61 10.61 14.24
N THR A 141 -10.63 11.45 14.14
CA THR A 141 -10.86 12.55 15.08
C THR A 141 -11.08 12.03 16.51
N GLN A 142 -11.89 10.99 16.69
CA GLN A 142 -12.10 10.36 17.98
C GLN A 142 -10.78 9.84 18.58
N ARG A 143 -9.95 9.17 17.79
CA ARG A 143 -8.65 8.68 18.26
C ARG A 143 -7.71 9.82 18.64
N LEU A 144 -7.65 10.89 17.84
CA LEU A 144 -6.80 12.05 18.09
C LEU A 144 -7.13 12.75 19.42
N VAL A 145 -8.40 12.78 19.81
CA VAL A 145 -8.84 13.36 21.10
C VAL A 145 -8.32 12.55 22.29
N THR A 146 -8.14 11.24 22.13
CA THR A 146 -7.63 10.37 23.20
C THR A 146 -6.10 10.43 23.38
N LEU A 147 -5.37 10.96 22.40
CA LEU A 147 -3.92 11.05 22.46
C LEU A 147 -3.46 12.31 23.21
N PRO A 148 -2.28 12.25 23.87
CA PRO A 148 -1.71 13.41 24.55
C PRO A 148 -1.56 14.62 23.61
N SER A 149 -1.85 15.81 24.08
CA SER A 149 -1.66 17.04 23.32
C SER A 149 -0.19 17.31 23.03
N PRO A 150 0.16 17.90 21.87
CA PRO A 150 1.54 18.35 21.63
C PRO A 150 1.90 19.43 22.66
N GLY A 151 2.96 19.21 23.43
CA GLY A 151 3.46 20.20 24.39
C GLY A 151 3.00 20.06 25.84
N GLY A 152 2.31 18.99 26.20
CA GLY A 152 2.07 18.66 27.61
C GLY A 152 3.36 18.13 28.26
N VAL A 153 4.25 19.04 28.63
CA VAL A 153 5.35 18.75 29.58
C VAL A 153 4.73 18.82 30.98
N HIS A 154 4.67 17.68 31.66
CA HIS A 154 4.47 17.62 33.09
C HIS A 154 5.78 17.29 33.78
#